data_b9c5a0cc58e09a5b5adba27820f1fa3e
#
_entry.id   b9c5a0cc58e09a5b5adba27820f1fa3e
#
_cell.length_a   1.000
_cell.length_b   1.000
_cell.length_c   1.000
_cell.angle_alpha   90.00
_cell.angle_beta   90.00
_cell.angle_gamma   90.00
#
_symmetry.space_group_name_H-M   'P 1'
#
loop_
_entity.id
_entity.type
_entity.pdbx_description
1 polymer ?
#
loop_
_entity_poly.entity_id
_entity_poly.type
_entity_poly.pdbx_seq_one_letter_code
_entity_poly.pdbx_strand_id
1 'polypeptide(L)'
;MPVAVVVGTQWGDEGKAKVIDLLAETHSHVVRYQGGHNAGHTVVVGDQKYALQLIPSGVLYNHVTPVIGNGVVVDLPTLFKEIDSLESRGISCSRLMVSSLAQLIFPWHQLLDALHESKLGDAKIGTTLKGIGPAYADKALRVGLRVGMVRDIPAFAQLVRERGTAAREMLVALGGESFDVEAMVTQFTELGTRLQPYVADTVNALHKAIEAGNNVLLEGAQATFLDLDHGTYPFVTSSNPTAGGACAGTGIGPRHISRVVGIAKAYTTRVGSGPFPTELIGELGDKIVDIGHEFGTVTGRRRRPGWLDLVMLRHAVRINSLTEIALTKLDILDTFDEVRVCVGYLLNGKPLDGYPDDSQLLGEVTPTYVDLPGWKQEIRACRTYDQLPARAQAIVELVEKHVGVPVSIIGVGPERDACVVRA
;
A
#
# COMPACT_ATOMS: atom_id res chain seq x y z
N MET A 1 8.32 20.72 10.62
CA MET A 1 7.22 19.93 11.26
C MET A 1 7.49 18.48 10.97
N PRO A 2 7.33 17.58 11.92
CA PRO A 2 8.03 16.29 11.87
C PRO A 2 7.22 15.12 11.27
N VAL A 3 6.09 15.32 10.57
CA VAL A 3 5.30 14.20 10.05
C VAL A 3 5.28 14.20 8.53
N ALA A 4 5.77 13.11 7.95
CA ALA A 4 5.69 12.83 6.52
C ALA A 4 4.75 11.63 6.25
N VAL A 5 3.99 11.69 5.16
CA VAL A 5 3.12 10.59 4.70
C VAL A 5 3.61 10.12 3.33
N VAL A 6 3.72 8.82 3.14
CA VAL A 6 4.02 8.20 1.84
C VAL A 6 2.80 7.46 1.35
N VAL A 7 2.29 7.84 0.18
CA VAL A 7 1.11 7.23 -0.44
C VAL A 7 1.42 6.75 -1.87
N GLY A 8 0.78 5.65 -2.28
CA GLY A 8 0.75 5.28 -3.70
C GLY A 8 -0.24 6.15 -4.47
N THR A 9 0.11 6.54 -5.69
CA THR A 9 -0.70 7.43 -6.51
C THR A 9 -1.43 6.74 -7.66
N GLN A 10 -1.28 5.44 -7.81
CA GLN A 10 -1.85 4.63 -8.89
C GLN A 10 -2.72 3.49 -8.31
N TRP A 11 -2.53 2.24 -8.74
CA TRP A 11 -3.24 1.05 -8.24
C TRP A 11 -2.36 0.11 -7.41
N GLY A 12 -1.36 0.62 -6.70
CA GLY A 12 -0.40 -0.17 -5.92
C GLY A 12 0.84 -0.58 -6.74
N ASP A 13 1.76 -1.22 -6.05
CA ASP A 13 3.02 -1.73 -6.65
C ASP A 13 3.93 -0.65 -7.28
N GLU A 14 3.78 0.62 -6.87
CA GLU A 14 4.58 1.75 -7.36
C GLU A 14 6.03 1.73 -6.86
N GLY A 15 6.42 0.76 -6.02
CA GLY A 15 7.76 0.71 -5.45
C GLY A 15 7.92 1.56 -4.19
N LYS A 16 6.83 1.76 -3.43
CA LYS A 16 6.82 2.52 -2.17
C LYS A 16 7.90 2.10 -1.18
N ALA A 17 8.15 0.79 -1.05
CA ALA A 17 9.10 0.26 -0.06
C ALA A 17 10.49 0.86 -0.19
N LYS A 18 10.99 1.06 -1.42
CA LYS A 18 12.30 1.70 -1.67
C LYS A 18 12.36 3.14 -1.15
N VAL A 19 11.31 3.93 -1.42
CA VAL A 19 11.25 5.33 -0.99
C VAL A 19 11.05 5.43 0.52
N ILE A 20 10.22 4.56 1.10
CA ILE A 20 10.02 4.48 2.55
C ILE A 20 11.33 4.12 3.24
N ASP A 21 12.07 3.15 2.72
CA ASP A 21 13.37 2.74 3.24
C ASP A 21 14.39 3.90 3.21
N LEU A 22 14.46 4.64 2.09
CA LEU A 22 15.30 5.83 1.98
C LEU A 22 14.93 6.91 3.01
N LEU A 23 13.63 7.16 3.20
CA LEU A 23 13.14 8.17 4.13
C LEU A 23 13.28 7.72 5.60
N ALA A 24 13.17 6.43 5.89
CA ALA A 24 13.26 5.87 7.24
C ALA A 24 14.60 6.17 7.93
N GLU A 25 15.67 6.36 7.15
CA GLU A 25 17.00 6.69 7.67
C GLU A 25 17.00 7.95 8.56
N THR A 26 16.16 8.93 8.26
CA THR A 26 16.07 10.21 8.99
C THR A 26 14.87 10.31 9.92
N HIS A 27 14.12 9.25 10.09
CA HIS A 27 12.89 9.21 10.91
C HIS A 27 13.08 8.31 12.14
N SER A 28 12.51 8.70 13.25
CA SER A 28 12.55 7.93 14.52
C SER A 28 11.42 6.90 14.63
N HIS A 29 10.30 7.13 13.92
CA HIS A 29 9.14 6.26 13.91
C HIS A 29 8.68 6.02 12.48
N VAL A 30 8.35 4.77 12.14
CA VAL A 30 7.71 4.40 10.87
C VAL A 30 6.40 3.67 11.19
N VAL A 31 5.30 4.20 10.68
CA VAL A 31 3.95 3.80 11.10
C VAL A 31 3.14 3.28 9.92
N ARG A 32 2.74 2.02 9.92
CA ARG A 32 1.69 1.50 9.03
C ARG A 32 0.34 1.99 9.55
N TYR A 33 -0.42 2.71 8.73
CA TYR A 33 -1.64 3.34 9.20
C TYR A 33 -2.93 2.66 8.73
N GLN A 34 -2.89 1.78 7.72
CA GLN A 34 -4.07 1.08 7.20
C GLN A 34 -3.70 -0.22 6.47
N GLY A 35 -4.72 -0.96 5.99
CA GLY A 35 -4.56 -2.25 5.33
C GLY A 35 -4.29 -3.38 6.33
N GLY A 36 -3.71 -4.44 5.86
CA GLY A 36 -3.34 -5.62 6.65
C GLY A 36 -2.26 -6.43 5.93
N HIS A 37 -2.24 -7.73 6.13
CA HIS A 37 -1.26 -8.64 5.52
C HIS A 37 -1.54 -8.95 4.02
N ASN A 38 -2.47 -8.24 3.39
CA ASN A 38 -2.65 -8.21 1.94
C ASN A 38 -1.61 -7.32 1.23
N ALA A 39 -0.91 -6.46 1.95
CA ALA A 39 0.23 -5.72 1.42
C ALA A 39 1.48 -6.60 1.38
N GLY A 40 2.38 -6.34 0.45
CA GLY A 40 3.69 -6.98 0.38
C GLY A 40 4.73 -5.92 0.04
N HIS A 41 5.59 -5.59 1.00
CA HIS A 41 6.70 -4.67 0.82
C HIS A 41 8.00 -5.46 0.78
N THR A 42 8.73 -5.38 -0.32
CA THR A 42 10.05 -5.97 -0.41
C THR A 42 11.10 -4.88 -0.28
N VAL A 43 11.94 -5.00 0.74
CA VAL A 43 13.09 -4.13 0.97
C VAL A 43 14.35 -4.95 0.71
N VAL A 44 15.33 -4.36 0.02
CA VAL A 44 16.63 -4.98 -0.24
C VAL A 44 17.70 -4.22 0.52
N VAL A 45 18.38 -4.89 1.45
CA VAL A 45 19.48 -4.33 2.24
C VAL A 45 20.73 -5.16 1.96
N GLY A 46 21.70 -4.59 1.25
CA GLY A 46 22.82 -5.36 0.71
C GLY A 46 22.32 -6.50 -0.20
N ASP A 47 22.78 -7.72 0.05
CA ASP A 47 22.36 -8.91 -0.70
C ASP A 47 21.08 -9.58 -0.12
N GLN A 48 20.49 -9.00 0.94
CA GLN A 48 19.37 -9.62 1.63
C GLN A 48 18.03 -8.99 1.22
N LYS A 49 17.05 -9.85 0.93
CA LYS A 49 15.67 -9.50 0.65
C LYS A 49 14.78 -9.71 1.88
N TYR A 50 14.00 -8.69 2.26
CA TYR A 50 13.01 -8.74 3.33
C TYR A 50 11.61 -8.49 2.73
N ALA A 51 10.74 -9.49 2.82
CA ALA A 51 9.35 -9.37 2.39
C ALA A 51 8.46 -9.14 3.63
N LEU A 52 8.00 -7.91 3.82
CA LEU A 52 7.19 -7.50 4.96
C LEU A 52 5.73 -7.34 4.54
N GLN A 53 4.80 -7.74 5.38
CA GLN A 53 3.35 -7.64 5.15
C GLN A 53 2.66 -6.72 6.16
N LEU A 54 2.91 -6.90 7.45
CA LEU A 54 2.34 -6.13 8.55
C LEU A 54 3.34 -5.17 9.19
N ILE A 55 4.56 -5.64 9.40
CA ILE A 55 5.59 -4.87 10.11
C ILE A 55 6.08 -3.74 9.19
N PRO A 56 6.15 -2.48 9.69
CA PRO A 56 6.67 -1.36 8.92
C PRO A 56 8.12 -1.57 8.47
N SER A 57 8.49 -1.07 7.29
CA SER A 57 9.83 -1.22 6.70
C SER A 57 10.95 -0.66 7.59
N GLY A 58 10.62 0.31 8.46
CA GLY A 58 11.55 0.90 9.42
C GLY A 58 12.11 -0.07 10.46
N VAL A 59 11.56 -1.29 10.61
CA VAL A 59 12.11 -2.33 11.54
C VAL A 59 13.57 -2.67 11.25
N LEU A 60 14.00 -2.47 9.99
CA LEU A 60 15.37 -2.76 9.55
C LEU A 60 16.41 -1.78 10.10
N TYR A 61 15.98 -0.69 10.72
CA TYR A 61 16.86 0.33 11.31
C TYR A 61 16.83 0.29 12.84
N ASN A 62 17.99 0.18 13.47
CA ASN A 62 18.10 0.10 14.92
C ASN A 62 17.63 1.35 15.69
N HIS A 63 17.59 2.51 15.07
CA HIS A 63 17.13 3.77 15.67
C HIS A 63 15.62 4.01 15.47
N VAL A 64 14.95 3.26 14.57
CA VAL A 64 13.54 3.44 14.26
C VAL A 64 12.66 2.59 15.19
N THR A 65 11.55 3.17 15.65
CA THR A 65 10.47 2.46 16.32
C THR A 65 9.40 2.12 15.27
N PRO A 66 9.24 0.83 14.90
CA PRO A 66 8.18 0.41 13.99
C PRO A 66 6.83 0.39 14.71
N VAL A 67 5.78 0.93 14.08
CA VAL A 67 4.45 1.05 14.69
C VAL A 67 3.37 0.50 13.76
N ILE A 68 2.55 -0.41 14.25
CA ILE A 68 1.29 -0.82 13.61
C ILE A 68 0.18 0.04 14.20
N GLY A 69 -0.35 0.97 13.39
CA GLY A 69 -1.36 1.95 13.79
C GLY A 69 -2.76 1.36 13.96
N ASN A 70 -3.65 2.16 14.50
CA ASN A 70 -5.02 1.73 14.81
C ASN A 70 -5.91 1.49 13.59
N GLY A 71 -5.50 1.95 12.41
CA GLY A 71 -6.22 1.69 11.17
C GLY A 71 -5.91 0.34 10.53
N VAL A 72 -4.87 -0.37 10.99
CA VAL A 72 -4.48 -1.69 10.46
C VAL A 72 -5.40 -2.78 11.00
N VAL A 73 -5.68 -3.80 10.17
CA VAL A 73 -6.28 -5.06 10.60
C VAL A 73 -5.17 -6.11 10.69
N VAL A 74 -5.01 -6.68 11.88
CA VAL A 74 -3.82 -7.48 12.27
C VAL A 74 -4.15 -8.96 12.28
N ASP A 75 -3.50 -9.72 11.42
CA ASP A 75 -3.49 -11.18 11.43
C ASP A 75 -2.35 -11.68 12.32
N LEU A 76 -2.68 -12.29 13.47
CA LEU A 76 -1.67 -12.69 14.44
C LEU A 76 -0.73 -13.79 13.93
N PRO A 77 -1.20 -14.84 13.24
CA PRO A 77 -0.31 -15.84 12.67
C PRO A 77 0.73 -15.23 11.71
N THR A 78 0.30 -14.32 10.83
CA THR A 78 1.23 -13.64 9.92
C THR A 78 2.19 -12.72 10.68
N LEU A 79 1.71 -11.94 11.66
CA LEU A 79 2.55 -11.05 12.44
C LEU A 79 3.70 -11.80 13.12
N PHE A 80 3.38 -12.92 13.79
CA PHE A 80 4.40 -13.69 14.48
C PHE A 80 5.34 -14.44 13.55
N LYS A 81 4.85 -14.90 12.40
CA LYS A 81 5.72 -15.44 11.35
C LYS A 81 6.73 -14.41 10.85
N GLU A 82 6.33 -13.15 10.72
CA GLU A 82 7.24 -12.05 10.33
C GLU A 82 8.24 -11.76 11.44
N ILE A 83 7.79 -11.64 12.71
CA ILE A 83 8.66 -11.42 13.87
C ILE A 83 9.72 -12.52 13.94
N ASP A 84 9.32 -13.79 13.94
CA ASP A 84 10.22 -14.94 14.02
C ASP A 84 11.24 -14.97 12.88
N SER A 85 10.78 -14.63 11.64
CA SER A 85 11.66 -14.54 10.48
C SER A 85 12.68 -13.42 10.60
N LEU A 86 12.31 -12.25 11.12
CA LEU A 86 13.22 -11.12 11.32
C LEU A 86 14.23 -11.42 12.44
N GLU A 87 13.76 -11.94 13.57
CA GLU A 87 14.62 -12.26 14.72
C GLU A 87 15.62 -13.38 14.39
N SER A 88 15.21 -14.40 13.63
CA SER A 88 16.12 -15.45 13.14
C SER A 88 17.25 -14.92 12.25
N ARG A 89 17.06 -13.73 11.68
CA ARG A 89 18.02 -13.01 10.82
C ARG A 89 18.75 -11.89 11.57
N GLY A 90 18.63 -11.84 12.92
CA GLY A 90 19.30 -10.87 13.79
C GLY A 90 18.66 -9.49 13.86
N ILE A 91 17.44 -9.32 13.35
CA ILE A 91 16.72 -8.05 13.43
C ILE A 91 15.76 -8.09 14.61
N SER A 92 16.01 -7.25 15.61
CA SER A 92 15.20 -7.20 16.82
C SER A 92 13.85 -6.51 16.58
N CYS A 93 12.77 -7.22 16.95
CA CYS A 93 11.40 -6.67 16.94
C CYS A 93 10.97 -6.12 18.32
N SER A 94 11.88 -6.04 19.31
CA SER A 94 11.54 -5.61 20.68
C SER A 94 10.97 -4.18 20.79
N ARG A 95 11.23 -3.34 19.80
CA ARG A 95 10.71 -1.95 19.73
C ARG A 95 9.39 -1.84 18.97
N LEU A 96 8.87 -2.93 18.41
CA LEU A 96 7.60 -2.92 17.70
C LEU A 96 6.47 -2.50 18.63
N MET A 97 5.67 -1.57 18.20
CA MET A 97 4.45 -1.15 18.88
C MET A 97 3.22 -1.52 18.02
N VAL A 98 2.27 -2.22 18.63
CA VAL A 98 0.99 -2.55 18.00
C VAL A 98 -0.12 -1.79 18.72
N SER A 99 -0.87 -0.98 17.99
CA SER A 99 -1.94 -0.17 18.58
C SER A 99 -2.98 -1.04 19.27
N SER A 100 -3.27 -0.73 20.53
CA SER A 100 -4.36 -1.37 21.26
C SER A 100 -5.73 -1.20 20.60
N LEU A 101 -5.88 -0.21 19.71
CA LEU A 101 -7.12 0.10 18.99
C LEU A 101 -7.22 -0.61 17.62
N ALA A 102 -6.14 -1.25 17.14
CA ALA A 102 -6.14 -2.01 15.89
C ALA A 102 -7.09 -3.21 15.98
N GLN A 103 -7.69 -3.60 14.85
CA GLN A 103 -8.60 -4.76 14.78
C GLN A 103 -7.81 -6.04 14.54
N LEU A 104 -8.32 -7.15 15.05
CA LEU A 104 -7.77 -8.48 14.79
C LEU A 104 -8.48 -9.16 13.61
N ILE A 105 -7.72 -9.86 12.79
CA ILE A 105 -8.22 -10.79 11.78
C ILE A 105 -8.26 -12.18 12.39
N PHE A 106 -9.35 -12.91 12.09
CA PHE A 106 -9.54 -14.30 12.49
C PHE A 106 -9.78 -15.18 11.27
N PRO A 107 -9.61 -16.50 11.36
CA PRO A 107 -9.85 -17.42 10.26
C PRO A 107 -11.25 -17.32 9.65
N TRP A 108 -12.27 -16.99 10.43
CA TRP A 108 -13.63 -16.79 9.87
C TRP A 108 -13.71 -15.62 8.89
N HIS A 109 -12.87 -14.57 9.05
CA HIS A 109 -12.83 -13.48 8.07
C HIS A 109 -12.30 -13.98 6.72
N GLN A 110 -11.28 -14.85 6.74
CA GLN A 110 -10.71 -15.43 5.52
C GLN A 110 -11.72 -16.36 4.84
N LEU A 111 -12.45 -17.18 5.62
CA LEU A 111 -13.52 -18.04 5.11
C LEU A 111 -14.67 -17.22 4.49
N LEU A 112 -15.08 -16.13 5.13
CA LEU A 112 -16.10 -15.22 4.60
C LEU A 112 -15.64 -14.53 3.30
N ASP A 113 -14.40 -14.07 3.23
CA ASP A 113 -13.82 -13.46 2.04
C ASP A 113 -13.84 -14.44 0.86
N ALA A 114 -13.39 -15.68 1.09
CA ALA A 114 -13.42 -16.74 0.08
C ALA A 114 -14.85 -17.10 -0.35
N LEU A 115 -15.79 -17.18 0.59
CA LEU A 115 -17.20 -17.48 0.30
C LEU A 115 -17.85 -16.37 -0.53
N HIS A 116 -17.63 -15.10 -0.18
CA HIS A 116 -18.15 -13.96 -0.93
C HIS A 116 -17.59 -13.95 -2.36
N GLU A 117 -16.27 -14.07 -2.54
CA GLU A 117 -15.65 -14.14 -3.87
C GLU A 117 -16.20 -15.32 -4.71
N SER A 118 -16.38 -16.50 -4.09
CA SER A 118 -16.92 -17.66 -4.80
C SER A 118 -18.34 -17.43 -5.33
N LYS A 119 -19.17 -16.71 -4.57
CA LYS A 119 -20.57 -16.42 -4.94
C LYS A 119 -20.71 -15.37 -6.05
N LEU A 120 -19.71 -14.51 -6.23
CA LEU A 120 -19.74 -13.48 -7.28
C LEU A 120 -19.50 -14.04 -8.69
N GLY A 121 -19.02 -15.28 -8.84
CA GLY A 121 -18.82 -15.90 -10.16
C GLY A 121 -17.92 -15.04 -11.04
N ASP A 122 -18.43 -14.59 -12.19
CA ASP A 122 -17.70 -13.73 -13.13
C ASP A 122 -17.55 -12.27 -12.65
N ALA A 123 -18.39 -11.85 -11.69
CA ALA A 123 -18.32 -10.51 -11.08
C ALA A 123 -17.30 -10.40 -9.93
N LYS A 124 -16.35 -11.34 -9.82
CA LYS A 124 -15.32 -11.33 -8.79
C LYS A 124 -14.55 -10.00 -8.74
N ILE A 125 -14.35 -9.49 -7.54
CA ILE A 125 -13.49 -8.33 -7.28
C ILE A 125 -12.01 -8.70 -7.48
N GLY A 126 -11.66 -9.97 -7.21
CA GLY A 126 -10.30 -10.46 -7.25
C GLY A 126 -9.53 -10.17 -5.96
N THR A 127 -10.19 -10.36 -4.81
CA THR A 127 -9.58 -10.14 -3.50
C THR A 127 -8.36 -11.03 -3.27
N THR A 128 -7.61 -10.73 -2.22
CA THR A 128 -6.44 -11.53 -1.82
C THR A 128 -6.80 -12.73 -0.95
N LEU A 129 -8.08 -12.92 -0.63
CA LEU A 129 -8.61 -13.95 0.27
C LEU A 129 -7.97 -13.93 1.67
N LYS A 130 -7.59 -12.74 2.14
CA LYS A 130 -6.93 -12.53 3.44
C LYS A 130 -7.87 -12.07 4.54
N GLY A 131 -9.17 -12.00 4.27
CA GLY A 131 -10.18 -11.58 5.25
C GLY A 131 -10.15 -10.08 5.60
N ILE A 132 -9.49 -9.27 4.78
CA ILE A 132 -9.34 -7.83 5.04
C ILE A 132 -10.71 -7.14 5.03
N GLY A 133 -11.50 -7.35 3.99
CA GLY A 133 -12.85 -6.78 3.85
C GLY A 133 -13.76 -7.15 5.02
N PRO A 134 -13.96 -8.43 5.32
CA PRO A 134 -14.76 -8.86 6.48
C PRO A 134 -14.29 -8.28 7.81
N ALA A 135 -12.97 -8.16 8.06
CA ALA A 135 -12.45 -7.56 9.30
C ALA A 135 -12.75 -6.05 9.39
N TYR A 136 -12.70 -5.31 8.28
CA TYR A 136 -13.15 -3.91 8.25
C TYR A 136 -14.68 -3.78 8.38
N ALA A 137 -15.45 -4.72 7.83
CA ALA A 137 -16.89 -4.78 8.02
C ALA A 137 -17.24 -4.97 9.51
N ASP A 138 -16.59 -5.90 10.20
CA ASP A 138 -16.77 -6.10 11.64
C ASP A 138 -16.40 -4.86 12.46
N LYS A 139 -15.33 -4.14 12.05
CA LYS A 139 -14.98 -2.84 12.67
C LYS A 139 -16.12 -1.83 12.51
N ALA A 140 -16.69 -1.71 11.31
CA ALA A 140 -17.77 -0.77 11.01
C ALA A 140 -19.08 -1.16 11.73
N LEU A 141 -19.39 -2.45 11.85
CA LEU A 141 -20.48 -3.01 12.62
C LEU A 141 -20.26 -2.93 14.14
N ARG A 142 -19.05 -2.62 14.60
CA ARG A 142 -18.65 -2.50 16.00
C ARG A 142 -18.70 -3.85 16.76
N VAL A 143 -18.46 -4.93 16.04
CA VAL A 143 -18.42 -6.30 16.58
C VAL A 143 -17.00 -6.92 16.54
N GLY A 144 -16.07 -6.26 15.87
CA GLY A 144 -14.68 -6.71 15.74
C GLY A 144 -13.92 -6.68 17.07
N LEU A 145 -12.94 -7.58 17.22
CA LEU A 145 -12.09 -7.66 18.40
C LEU A 145 -10.82 -6.85 18.18
N ARG A 146 -10.46 -6.05 19.19
CA ARG A 146 -9.27 -5.17 19.16
C ARG A 146 -8.07 -5.80 19.84
N VAL A 147 -6.90 -5.42 19.37
CA VAL A 147 -5.60 -5.80 19.95
C VAL A 147 -5.53 -5.59 21.47
N GLY A 148 -6.06 -4.46 21.96
CA GLY A 148 -6.01 -4.15 23.41
C GLY A 148 -6.78 -5.13 24.31
N MET A 149 -7.67 -5.94 23.75
CA MET A 149 -8.43 -6.95 24.51
C MET A 149 -7.55 -8.09 25.03
N VAL A 150 -6.38 -8.34 24.42
CA VAL A 150 -5.42 -9.36 24.89
C VAL A 150 -4.76 -9.01 26.22
N ARG A 151 -4.98 -7.82 26.79
CA ARG A 151 -4.50 -7.45 28.12
C ARG A 151 -5.13 -8.32 29.22
N ASP A 152 -6.36 -8.79 28.98
CA ASP A 152 -7.08 -9.77 29.82
C ASP A 152 -7.32 -11.02 28.99
N ILE A 153 -6.44 -11.99 29.10
CA ILE A 153 -6.47 -13.23 28.29
C ILE A 153 -7.73 -14.08 28.54
N PRO A 154 -8.20 -14.30 29.79
CA PRO A 154 -9.46 -14.98 30.05
C PRO A 154 -10.67 -14.31 29.38
N ALA A 155 -10.81 -13.00 29.52
CA ALA A 155 -11.89 -12.24 28.89
C ALA A 155 -11.77 -12.27 27.34
N PHE A 156 -10.54 -12.16 26.81
CA PHE A 156 -10.30 -12.27 25.37
C PHE A 156 -10.68 -13.65 24.82
N ALA A 157 -10.32 -14.74 25.50
CA ALA A 157 -10.69 -16.10 25.12
C ALA A 157 -12.22 -16.28 25.05
N GLN A 158 -12.95 -15.71 26.03
CA GLN A 158 -14.42 -15.71 26.04
C GLN A 158 -15.00 -14.96 24.85
N LEU A 159 -14.48 -13.77 24.54
CA LEU A 159 -14.91 -12.99 23.35
C LEU A 159 -14.62 -13.70 22.03
N VAL A 160 -13.47 -14.37 21.89
CA VAL A 160 -13.13 -15.18 20.72
C VAL A 160 -14.13 -16.32 20.56
N ARG A 161 -14.50 -17.00 21.65
CA ARG A 161 -15.49 -18.08 21.63
C ARG A 161 -16.88 -17.59 21.19
N GLU A 162 -17.37 -16.48 21.78
CA GLU A 162 -18.66 -15.90 21.45
C GLU A 162 -18.73 -15.47 19.97
N ARG A 163 -17.73 -14.72 19.50
CA ARG A 163 -17.67 -14.23 18.12
C ARG A 163 -17.41 -15.34 17.12
N GLY A 164 -16.56 -16.31 17.46
CA GLY A 164 -16.30 -17.49 16.64
C GLY A 164 -17.54 -18.37 16.47
N THR A 165 -18.34 -18.55 17.53
CA THR A 165 -19.60 -19.29 17.45
C THR A 165 -20.58 -18.60 16.51
N ALA A 166 -20.82 -17.31 16.68
CA ALA A 166 -21.71 -16.53 15.82
C ALA A 166 -21.23 -16.52 14.35
N ALA A 167 -19.92 -16.37 14.12
CA ALA A 167 -19.33 -16.40 12.77
C ALA A 167 -19.48 -17.78 12.12
N ARG A 168 -19.29 -18.87 12.86
CA ARG A 168 -19.50 -20.23 12.38
C ARG A 168 -20.95 -20.46 11.97
N GLU A 169 -21.91 -20.06 12.81
CA GLU A 169 -23.34 -20.18 12.50
C GLU A 169 -23.71 -19.43 11.23
N MET A 170 -23.21 -18.18 11.09
CA MET A 170 -23.40 -17.37 9.89
C MET A 170 -22.78 -18.02 8.64
N LEU A 171 -21.55 -18.52 8.73
CA LEU A 171 -20.87 -19.21 7.61
C LEU A 171 -21.67 -20.43 7.13
N VAL A 172 -22.13 -21.28 8.05
CA VAL A 172 -22.93 -22.46 7.74
C VAL A 172 -24.28 -22.06 7.12
N ALA A 173 -24.95 -21.05 7.66
CA ALA A 173 -26.21 -20.53 7.10
C ALA A 173 -26.02 -19.97 5.68
N LEU A 174 -24.87 -19.43 5.36
CA LEU A 174 -24.50 -18.96 4.03
C LEU A 174 -24.01 -20.09 3.09
N GLY A 175 -23.95 -21.34 3.55
CA GLY A 175 -23.46 -22.50 2.78
C GLY A 175 -21.93 -22.60 2.73
N GLY A 176 -21.23 -21.94 3.64
CA GLY A 176 -19.77 -22.05 3.82
C GLY A 176 -19.37 -23.20 4.72
N GLU A 177 -18.06 -23.41 4.86
CA GLU A 177 -17.49 -24.47 5.69
C GLU A 177 -17.56 -24.13 7.18
N SER A 178 -17.79 -25.15 8.02
CA SER A 178 -17.69 -25.04 9.48
C SER A 178 -16.23 -25.09 9.94
N PHE A 179 -15.94 -24.55 11.12
CA PHE A 179 -14.62 -24.63 11.75
C PHE A 179 -14.74 -24.93 13.24
N ASP A 180 -13.65 -25.43 13.83
CA ASP A 180 -13.55 -25.71 15.26
C ASP A 180 -13.29 -24.41 16.04
N VAL A 181 -14.29 -23.98 16.81
CA VAL A 181 -14.23 -22.75 17.62
C VAL A 181 -13.24 -22.91 18.78
N GLU A 182 -13.21 -24.08 19.46
CA GLU A 182 -12.34 -24.26 20.64
C GLU A 182 -10.87 -24.37 20.24
N ALA A 183 -10.56 -25.02 19.11
CA ALA A 183 -9.21 -25.01 18.55
C ALA A 183 -8.75 -23.57 18.23
N MET A 184 -9.64 -22.75 17.68
CA MET A 184 -9.37 -21.34 17.42
C MET A 184 -9.19 -20.53 18.71
N VAL A 185 -10.02 -20.73 19.72
CA VAL A 185 -9.86 -20.09 21.05
C VAL A 185 -8.50 -20.41 21.64
N THR A 186 -8.09 -21.68 21.60
CA THR A 186 -6.78 -22.12 22.09
C THR A 186 -5.65 -21.38 21.36
N GLN A 187 -5.65 -21.43 20.01
CA GLN A 187 -4.63 -20.80 19.19
C GLN A 187 -4.54 -19.28 19.44
N PHE A 188 -5.69 -18.57 19.45
CA PHE A 188 -5.69 -17.13 19.62
C PHE A 188 -5.40 -16.69 21.06
N THR A 189 -5.66 -17.53 22.06
CA THR A 189 -5.23 -17.31 23.45
C THR A 189 -3.70 -17.32 23.56
N GLU A 190 -3.05 -18.30 22.94
CA GLU A 190 -1.59 -18.40 22.89
C GLU A 190 -0.97 -17.20 22.13
N LEU A 191 -1.47 -16.90 20.95
CA LEU A 191 -1.02 -15.76 20.16
C LEU A 191 -1.29 -14.42 20.85
N GLY A 192 -2.42 -14.29 21.54
CA GLY A 192 -2.78 -13.12 22.35
C GLY A 192 -1.81 -12.90 23.51
N THR A 193 -1.42 -13.97 24.19
CA THR A 193 -0.41 -13.93 25.27
C THR A 193 0.94 -13.46 24.71
N ARG A 194 1.33 -13.99 23.56
CA ARG A 194 2.56 -13.60 22.86
C ARG A 194 2.53 -12.14 22.39
N LEU A 195 1.34 -11.59 22.09
CA LEU A 195 1.15 -10.22 21.63
C LEU A 195 1.27 -9.17 22.74
N GLN A 196 0.99 -9.51 24.01
CA GLN A 196 0.92 -8.57 25.12
C GLN A 196 2.12 -7.60 25.21
N PRO A 197 3.39 -8.03 25.03
CA PRO A 197 4.55 -7.13 25.13
C PRO A 197 4.57 -6.02 24.06
N TYR A 198 3.89 -6.20 22.95
CA TYR A 198 3.86 -5.26 21.81
C TYR A 198 2.67 -4.28 21.89
N VAL A 199 1.67 -4.55 22.75
CA VAL A 199 0.44 -3.76 22.84
C VAL A 199 0.70 -2.40 23.46
N ALA A 200 0.45 -1.33 22.69
CA ALA A 200 0.76 0.03 23.11
C ALA A 200 -0.40 1.01 22.86
N ASP A 201 -0.42 2.10 23.60
CA ASP A 201 -1.14 3.32 23.26
C ASP A 201 -0.31 4.12 22.25
N THR A 202 -0.46 3.75 20.99
CA THR A 202 0.31 4.34 19.88
C THR A 202 -0.04 5.79 19.61
N VAL A 203 -1.28 6.22 19.90
CA VAL A 203 -1.69 7.61 19.73
C VAL A 203 -0.88 8.51 20.64
N ASN A 204 -0.88 8.24 21.96
CA ASN A 204 -0.09 9.01 22.91
C ASN A 204 1.43 8.91 22.65
N ALA A 205 1.94 7.74 22.25
CA ALA A 205 3.35 7.58 21.93
C ALA A 205 3.78 8.46 20.74
N LEU A 206 2.99 8.48 19.65
CA LEU A 206 3.27 9.28 18.46
C LEU A 206 3.16 10.79 18.75
N HIS A 207 2.16 11.23 19.54
CA HIS A 207 2.05 12.64 19.93
C HIS A 207 3.25 13.09 20.78
N LYS A 208 3.69 12.28 21.75
CA LYS A 208 4.91 12.55 22.53
C LYS A 208 6.16 12.65 21.64
N ALA A 209 6.28 11.77 20.65
CA ALA A 209 7.38 11.84 19.68
C ALA A 209 7.37 13.16 18.88
N ILE A 210 6.19 13.56 18.39
CA ILE A 210 6.00 14.83 17.66
C ILE A 210 6.32 16.05 18.54
N GLU A 211 5.84 16.07 19.77
CA GLU A 211 6.09 17.14 20.74
C GLU A 211 7.58 17.25 21.11
N ALA A 212 8.28 16.11 21.15
CA ALA A 212 9.73 16.06 21.33
C ALA A 212 10.55 16.46 20.08
N GLY A 213 9.88 16.84 18.98
CA GLY A 213 10.53 17.23 17.73
C GLY A 213 11.04 16.07 16.87
N ASN A 214 10.65 14.84 17.17
CA ASN A 214 11.05 13.65 16.42
C ASN A 214 10.31 13.56 15.08
N ASN A 215 10.98 13.08 14.04
CA ASN A 215 10.40 12.84 12.72
C ASN A 215 9.62 11.53 12.70
N VAL A 216 8.37 11.57 12.21
CA VAL A 216 7.48 10.42 12.08
C VAL A 216 7.12 10.21 10.61
N LEU A 217 7.32 9.01 10.10
CA LEU A 217 6.99 8.60 8.73
C LEU A 217 5.75 7.70 8.75
N LEU A 218 4.70 8.10 8.03
CA LEU A 218 3.48 7.32 7.88
C LEU A 218 3.55 6.55 6.56
N GLU A 219 3.64 5.23 6.67
CA GLU A 219 3.79 4.29 5.57
C GLU A 219 2.43 3.81 5.07
N GLY A 220 2.01 4.25 3.89
CA GLY A 220 0.80 3.76 3.23
C GLY A 220 1.00 2.40 2.55
N ALA A 221 -0.04 1.59 2.61
CA ALA A 221 -0.18 0.37 1.81
C ALA A 221 -1.16 0.63 0.65
N GLN A 222 -1.20 -0.25 -0.36
CA GLN A 222 -2.02 -0.07 -1.57
C GLN A 222 -1.77 1.29 -2.24
N ALA A 223 -2.82 1.98 -2.74
CA ALA A 223 -2.67 3.26 -3.43
C ALA A 223 -4.00 4.02 -3.52
N THR A 224 -3.95 5.29 -3.97
CA THR A 224 -5.08 6.21 -4.07
C THR A 224 -6.27 5.63 -4.83
N PHE A 225 -6.04 4.96 -5.98
CA PHE A 225 -7.15 4.41 -6.78
C PHE A 225 -7.63 3.03 -6.32
N LEU A 226 -7.08 2.53 -5.21
CA LEU A 226 -7.62 1.42 -4.44
C LEU A 226 -8.30 1.88 -3.15
N ASP A 227 -8.43 3.19 -2.89
CA ASP A 227 -9.12 3.74 -1.73
C ASP A 227 -10.62 3.41 -1.79
N LEU A 228 -11.22 3.08 -0.65
CA LEU A 228 -12.62 2.68 -0.57
C LEU A 228 -13.58 3.77 -1.03
N ASP A 229 -13.26 5.05 -0.76
CA ASP A 229 -14.11 6.19 -1.06
C ASP A 229 -13.73 6.89 -2.38
N HIS A 230 -12.42 6.92 -2.72
CA HIS A 230 -11.89 7.69 -3.85
C HIS A 230 -11.32 6.82 -4.99
N GLY A 231 -11.32 5.51 -4.82
CA GLY A 231 -10.79 4.57 -5.80
C GLY A 231 -11.80 4.14 -6.86
N THR A 232 -11.38 3.20 -7.70
CA THR A 232 -12.20 2.61 -8.77
C THR A 232 -13.17 1.56 -8.22
N TYR A 233 -14.11 1.98 -7.37
CA TYR A 233 -15.11 1.11 -6.76
C TYR A 233 -15.92 0.34 -7.83
N PRO A 234 -16.21 -0.98 -7.66
CA PRO A 234 -15.96 -1.81 -6.47
C PRO A 234 -14.55 -2.46 -6.43
N PHE A 235 -13.67 -2.21 -7.40
CA PHE A 235 -12.34 -2.81 -7.53
C PHE A 235 -11.32 -2.05 -6.68
N VAL A 236 -11.53 -2.05 -5.36
CA VAL A 236 -10.77 -1.29 -4.35
C VAL A 236 -10.41 -2.17 -3.16
N THR A 237 -9.57 -1.66 -2.25
CA THR A 237 -9.37 -2.25 -0.92
C THR A 237 -10.45 -1.74 0.05
N SER A 238 -10.67 -2.44 1.16
CA SER A 238 -11.65 -2.04 2.18
C SER A 238 -11.08 -1.04 3.19
N SER A 239 -10.07 -0.28 2.81
CA SER A 239 -9.40 0.71 3.65
C SER A 239 -9.14 2.02 2.90
N ASN A 240 -8.65 3.04 3.60
CA ASN A 240 -8.34 4.34 3.02
C ASN A 240 -6.81 4.55 2.94
N PRO A 241 -6.17 4.20 1.79
CA PRO A 241 -4.74 4.40 1.55
C PRO A 241 -4.34 5.87 1.33
N THR A 242 -5.30 6.77 1.17
CA THR A 242 -5.03 8.20 0.98
C THR A 242 -4.40 8.85 2.21
N ALA A 243 -3.79 10.02 2.03
CA ALA A 243 -3.20 10.79 3.14
C ALA A 243 -4.23 11.18 4.22
N GLY A 244 -5.50 11.37 3.85
CA GLY A 244 -6.61 11.55 4.79
C GLY A 244 -6.81 10.35 5.71
N GLY A 245 -6.66 9.13 5.17
CA GLY A 245 -6.72 7.88 5.92
C GLY A 245 -5.60 7.73 6.96
N ALA A 246 -4.44 8.35 6.72
CA ALA A 246 -3.33 8.35 7.67
C ALA A 246 -3.69 9.04 8.99
N CYS A 247 -4.46 10.12 8.96
CA CYS A 247 -4.94 10.80 10.16
C CYS A 247 -5.81 9.88 11.03
N ALA A 248 -6.79 9.24 10.40
CA ALA A 248 -7.70 8.31 11.09
C ALA A 248 -6.97 7.05 11.57
N GLY A 249 -6.02 6.55 10.79
CA GLY A 249 -5.27 5.32 11.08
C GLY A 249 -4.17 5.43 12.12
N THR A 250 -3.82 6.66 12.54
CA THR A 250 -2.75 6.91 13.54
C THR A 250 -3.21 7.74 14.73
N GLY A 251 -4.32 8.49 14.59
CA GLY A 251 -4.74 9.51 15.55
C GLY A 251 -3.93 10.82 15.48
N ILE A 252 -3.08 10.98 14.45
CA ILE A 252 -2.34 12.22 14.21
C ILE A 252 -3.24 13.19 13.46
N GLY A 253 -3.44 14.39 14.02
CA GLY A 253 -4.27 15.42 13.39
C GLY A 253 -3.62 15.98 12.10
N PRO A 254 -4.43 16.43 11.11
CA PRO A 254 -3.93 16.83 9.79
C PRO A 254 -2.95 18.00 9.83
N ARG A 255 -3.02 18.88 10.84
CA ARG A 255 -2.08 20.02 11.01
C ARG A 255 -0.65 19.62 11.34
N HIS A 256 -0.42 18.37 11.76
CA HIS A 256 0.93 17.85 12.01
C HIS A 256 1.60 17.34 10.74
N ILE A 257 0.84 17.02 9.70
CA ILE A 257 1.38 16.55 8.41
C ILE A 257 1.92 17.77 7.64
N SER A 258 3.20 17.74 7.35
CA SER A 258 3.88 18.82 6.64
C SER A 258 4.43 18.40 5.27
N ARG A 259 4.51 17.08 5.04
CA ARG A 259 5.05 16.51 3.82
C ARG A 259 4.21 15.31 3.39
N VAL A 260 3.77 15.29 2.15
CA VAL A 260 3.03 14.16 1.57
C VAL A 260 3.72 13.76 0.26
N VAL A 261 4.40 12.62 0.29
CA VAL A 261 5.16 12.09 -0.85
C VAL A 261 4.29 11.11 -1.62
N GLY A 262 3.94 11.46 -2.83
CA GLY A 262 3.22 10.56 -3.75
C GLY A 262 4.19 9.67 -4.52
N ILE A 263 4.00 8.36 -4.45
CA ILE A 263 4.82 7.44 -5.24
C ILE A 263 4.10 7.12 -6.54
N ALA A 264 4.71 7.50 -7.65
CA ALA A 264 4.26 7.19 -9.00
C ALA A 264 5.29 6.31 -9.72
N LYS A 265 4.85 5.33 -10.48
CA LYS A 265 5.69 4.56 -11.38
C LYS A 265 5.73 5.27 -12.74
N ALA A 266 6.86 5.26 -13.45
CA ALA A 266 7.00 5.87 -14.78
C ALA A 266 6.09 5.24 -15.86
N TYR A 267 5.38 4.19 -15.49
CA TYR A 267 4.28 3.54 -16.20
C TYR A 267 3.21 3.11 -15.18
N THR A 268 2.13 2.53 -15.59
CA THR A 268 1.07 2.12 -14.66
C THR A 268 0.93 0.61 -14.66
N THR A 269 0.63 0.03 -13.50
CA THR A 269 0.24 -1.39 -13.41
C THR A 269 -0.98 -1.57 -12.53
N ARG A 270 -1.78 -2.59 -12.85
CA ARG A 270 -2.94 -2.98 -12.05
C ARG A 270 -2.99 -4.49 -11.85
N VAL A 271 -3.41 -4.93 -10.68
CA VAL A 271 -3.74 -6.33 -10.39
C VAL A 271 -5.26 -6.46 -10.32
N GLY A 272 -5.82 -7.54 -10.88
CA GLY A 272 -7.24 -7.82 -10.83
C GLY A 272 -8.06 -7.07 -11.89
N SER A 273 -9.37 -7.05 -11.68
CA SER A 273 -10.35 -6.49 -12.60
C SER A 273 -10.48 -4.96 -12.47
N GLY A 274 -11.34 -4.38 -13.28
CA GLY A 274 -11.68 -2.97 -13.28
C GLY A 274 -11.07 -2.18 -14.44
N PRO A 275 -11.51 -0.92 -14.63
CA PRO A 275 -11.13 -0.09 -15.77
C PRO A 275 -9.65 0.28 -15.73
N PHE A 276 -9.04 0.36 -16.92
CA PHE A 276 -7.63 0.73 -17.07
C PHE A 276 -7.43 1.44 -18.43
N PRO A 277 -7.68 2.75 -18.54
CA PRO A 277 -7.70 3.47 -19.79
C PRO A 277 -6.43 3.37 -20.63
N THR A 278 -5.26 3.35 -19.97
CA THR A 278 -3.94 3.32 -20.61
C THR A 278 -3.34 1.91 -20.73
N GLU A 279 -4.15 0.86 -20.53
CA GLU A 279 -3.69 -0.53 -20.56
C GLU A 279 -3.02 -0.89 -21.89
N LEU A 280 -1.92 -1.64 -21.79
CA LEU A 280 -1.14 -2.15 -22.92
C LEU A 280 -1.34 -3.65 -23.06
N ILE A 281 -1.92 -4.05 -24.19
CA ILE A 281 -2.14 -5.44 -24.57
C ILE A 281 -1.12 -5.83 -25.66
N GLY A 282 -0.64 -7.07 -25.62
CA GLY A 282 0.32 -7.62 -26.60
C GLY A 282 1.77 -7.30 -26.29
N GLU A 283 2.62 -7.37 -27.31
CA GLU A 283 4.09 -7.37 -27.20
C GLU A 283 4.66 -6.20 -26.38
N LEU A 284 4.10 -5.01 -26.50
CA LEU A 284 4.56 -3.83 -25.78
C LEU A 284 4.28 -3.94 -24.26
N GLY A 285 3.09 -4.46 -23.92
CA GLY A 285 2.73 -4.74 -22.54
C GLY A 285 3.59 -5.86 -21.96
N ASP A 286 3.82 -6.93 -22.72
CA ASP A 286 4.67 -8.05 -22.33
C ASP A 286 6.11 -7.58 -22.07
N LYS A 287 6.65 -6.71 -22.92
CA LYS A 287 7.99 -6.10 -22.74
C LYS A 287 8.10 -5.35 -21.40
N ILE A 288 7.07 -4.57 -21.00
CA ILE A 288 7.06 -3.86 -19.71
C ILE A 288 7.04 -4.87 -18.55
N VAL A 289 6.22 -5.93 -18.66
CA VAL A 289 6.09 -6.95 -17.61
C VAL A 289 7.42 -7.69 -17.43
N ASP A 290 8.07 -8.08 -18.52
CA ASP A 290 9.30 -8.85 -18.47
C ASP A 290 10.47 -8.04 -17.92
N ILE A 291 10.70 -6.81 -18.43
CA ILE A 291 11.78 -5.94 -17.96
C ILE A 291 11.51 -5.47 -16.51
N GLY A 292 10.27 -5.09 -16.22
CA GLY A 292 9.85 -4.57 -14.91
C GLY A 292 9.63 -5.65 -13.86
N HIS A 293 9.66 -6.95 -14.21
CA HIS A 293 9.30 -8.08 -13.35
C HIS A 293 7.94 -7.87 -12.67
N GLU A 294 6.92 -7.51 -13.48
CA GLU A 294 5.62 -7.09 -12.99
C GLU A 294 4.72 -8.29 -12.62
N PHE A 295 5.11 -8.95 -11.51
CA PHE A 295 4.35 -10.03 -10.87
C PHE A 295 4.09 -9.69 -9.40
N GLY A 296 2.93 -10.11 -8.88
CA GLY A 296 2.54 -9.84 -7.49
C GLY A 296 3.46 -10.56 -6.51
N THR A 297 4.06 -9.85 -5.57
CA THR A 297 5.02 -10.40 -4.58
C THR A 297 4.40 -11.52 -3.72
N VAL A 298 3.12 -11.41 -3.38
CA VAL A 298 2.42 -12.37 -2.52
C VAL A 298 1.68 -13.44 -3.33
N THR A 299 1.06 -13.04 -4.45
CA THR A 299 0.16 -13.91 -5.22
C THR A 299 0.81 -14.50 -6.49
N GLY A 300 1.96 -13.99 -6.91
CA GLY A 300 2.60 -14.36 -8.17
C GLY A 300 1.81 -13.97 -9.43
N ARG A 301 0.64 -13.31 -9.28
CA ARG A 301 -0.21 -12.93 -10.43
C ARG A 301 0.51 -11.89 -11.30
N ARG A 302 0.43 -12.09 -12.63
CA ARG A 302 0.89 -11.13 -13.61
C ARG A 302 0.10 -9.83 -13.47
N ARG A 303 0.79 -8.70 -13.47
CA ARG A 303 0.18 -7.37 -13.47
C ARG A 303 -0.20 -6.97 -14.90
N ARG A 304 -1.30 -6.26 -15.05
CA ARG A 304 -1.72 -5.57 -16.28
C ARG A 304 -0.88 -4.30 -16.39
N PRO A 305 -0.07 -4.10 -17.44
CA PRO A 305 0.72 -2.88 -17.62
C PRO A 305 -0.04 -1.84 -18.43
N GLY A 306 0.35 -0.57 -18.29
CA GLY A 306 -0.18 0.55 -19.07
C GLY A 306 0.77 1.73 -19.06
N TRP A 307 0.56 2.69 -19.97
CA TRP A 307 1.32 3.92 -19.98
C TRP A 307 1.05 4.77 -18.73
N LEU A 308 1.98 5.66 -18.40
CA LEU A 308 1.81 6.65 -17.33
C LEU A 308 0.61 7.54 -17.63
N ASP A 309 -0.24 7.73 -16.64
CA ASP A 309 -1.49 8.49 -16.74
C ASP A 309 -1.43 9.74 -15.85
N LEU A 310 -1.28 10.91 -16.48
CA LEU A 310 -1.18 12.18 -15.76
C LEU A 310 -2.55 12.75 -15.36
N VAL A 311 -3.65 12.32 -15.98
CA VAL A 311 -5.00 12.69 -15.53
C VAL A 311 -5.26 12.07 -14.18
N MET A 312 -4.97 10.78 -14.07
CA MET A 312 -5.01 10.01 -12.84
C MET A 312 -4.06 10.59 -11.79
N LEU A 313 -2.79 10.84 -12.14
CA LEU A 313 -1.79 11.36 -11.22
C LEU A 313 -2.15 12.76 -10.68
N ARG A 314 -2.67 13.65 -11.53
CA ARG A 314 -3.17 14.96 -11.11
C ARG A 314 -4.34 14.86 -10.12
N HIS A 315 -5.23 13.90 -10.32
CA HIS A 315 -6.31 13.62 -9.38
C HIS A 315 -5.75 13.12 -8.03
N ALA A 316 -4.77 12.21 -8.05
CA ALA A 316 -4.09 11.73 -6.84
C ALA A 316 -3.40 12.88 -6.08
N VAL A 317 -2.77 13.85 -6.78
CA VAL A 317 -2.19 15.07 -6.17
C VAL A 317 -3.25 15.83 -5.37
N ARG A 318 -4.45 16.03 -5.95
CA ARG A 318 -5.55 16.76 -5.28
C ARG A 318 -6.07 16.03 -4.05
N ILE A 319 -6.38 14.74 -4.19
CA ILE A 319 -6.98 13.94 -3.11
C ILE A 319 -6.04 13.82 -1.91
N ASN A 320 -4.74 13.70 -2.15
CA ASN A 320 -3.75 13.52 -1.10
C ASN A 320 -3.07 14.82 -0.66
N SER A 321 -3.32 15.96 -1.32
CA SER A 321 -2.58 17.20 -1.12
C SER A 321 -1.06 16.97 -1.19
N LEU A 322 -0.61 16.28 -2.24
CA LEU A 322 0.80 15.93 -2.39
C LEU A 322 1.67 17.17 -2.40
N THR A 323 2.79 17.14 -1.68
CA THR A 323 3.81 18.16 -1.72
C THR A 323 4.87 17.89 -2.78
N GLU A 324 5.02 16.63 -3.17
CA GLU A 324 6.02 16.15 -4.12
C GLU A 324 5.70 14.73 -4.62
N ILE A 325 6.41 14.31 -5.66
CA ILE A 325 6.34 12.98 -6.23
C ILE A 325 7.70 12.30 -6.19
N ALA A 326 7.71 11.02 -5.86
CA ALA A 326 8.80 10.11 -6.17
C ALA A 326 8.41 9.27 -7.40
N LEU A 327 9.09 9.52 -8.53
CA LEU A 327 8.87 8.81 -9.79
C LEU A 327 9.80 7.60 -9.84
N THR A 328 9.23 6.39 -9.74
CA THR A 328 10.00 5.15 -9.65
C THR A 328 10.06 4.40 -10.99
N LYS A 329 11.01 3.48 -11.11
CA LYS A 329 11.13 2.56 -12.26
C LYS A 329 11.25 3.26 -13.62
N LEU A 330 11.92 4.41 -13.67
CA LEU A 330 12.20 5.10 -14.92
C LEU A 330 13.15 4.25 -15.82
N ASP A 331 14.07 3.53 -15.21
CA ASP A 331 15.02 2.59 -15.85
C ASP A 331 14.34 1.49 -16.69
N ILE A 332 13.12 1.11 -16.38
CA ILE A 332 12.38 0.10 -17.15
C ILE A 332 12.12 0.55 -18.60
N LEU A 333 12.11 1.86 -18.82
CA LEU A 333 11.85 2.46 -20.13
C LEU A 333 13.12 2.70 -20.96
N ASP A 334 14.31 2.33 -20.47
CA ASP A 334 15.62 2.57 -21.11
C ASP A 334 15.73 2.08 -22.55
N THR A 335 15.04 0.97 -22.86
CA THR A 335 15.13 0.30 -24.17
C THR A 335 13.97 0.61 -25.12
N PHE A 336 13.10 1.54 -24.77
CA PHE A 336 11.95 1.90 -25.60
C PHE A 336 12.35 2.92 -26.67
N ASP A 337 11.79 2.80 -27.86
CA ASP A 337 11.97 3.76 -28.96
C ASP A 337 11.16 5.03 -28.70
N GLU A 338 9.97 4.84 -28.16
CA GLU A 338 8.99 5.85 -27.85
C GLU A 338 8.34 5.54 -26.50
N VAL A 339 8.09 6.58 -25.72
CA VAL A 339 7.34 6.51 -24.46
C VAL A 339 6.11 7.40 -24.60
N ARG A 340 4.94 6.83 -24.35
CA ARG A 340 3.68 7.56 -24.41
C ARG A 340 3.20 7.92 -23.02
N VAL A 341 2.75 9.15 -22.84
CA VAL A 341 2.24 9.64 -21.57
C VAL A 341 0.82 10.16 -21.79
N CYS A 342 -0.16 9.62 -21.07
CA CYS A 342 -1.53 10.07 -21.14
C CYS A 342 -1.69 11.42 -20.44
N VAL A 343 -2.20 12.41 -21.18
CA VAL A 343 -2.37 13.80 -20.71
C VAL A 343 -3.82 14.26 -20.66
N GLY A 344 -4.75 13.48 -21.18
CA GLY A 344 -6.18 13.80 -21.22
C GLY A 344 -7.04 12.60 -21.55
N TYR A 345 -8.34 12.75 -21.36
CA TYR A 345 -9.35 11.77 -21.73
C TYR A 345 -10.38 12.38 -22.68
N LEU A 346 -10.90 11.56 -23.59
CA LEU A 346 -12.08 11.85 -24.37
C LEU A 346 -13.22 10.93 -23.90
N LEU A 347 -14.40 11.49 -23.68
CA LEU A 347 -15.64 10.74 -23.48
C LEU A 347 -16.57 11.03 -24.65
N ASN A 348 -16.98 10.00 -25.39
CA ASN A 348 -17.78 10.15 -26.62
C ASN A 348 -17.17 11.14 -27.64
N GLY A 349 -15.83 11.11 -27.77
CA GLY A 349 -15.07 11.98 -28.68
C GLY A 349 -14.89 13.42 -28.22
N LYS A 350 -15.39 13.80 -27.05
CA LYS A 350 -15.22 15.15 -26.47
C LYS A 350 -14.23 15.15 -25.33
N PRO A 351 -13.38 16.18 -25.19
CA PRO A 351 -12.48 16.32 -24.05
C PRO A 351 -13.24 16.29 -22.72
N LEU A 352 -12.74 15.46 -21.79
CA LEU A 352 -13.26 15.38 -20.43
C LEU A 352 -12.40 16.27 -19.53
N ASP A 353 -13.05 17.09 -18.69
CA ASP A 353 -12.36 17.93 -17.73
C ASP A 353 -12.01 17.14 -16.45
N GLY A 354 -10.83 16.56 -16.43
CA GLY A 354 -10.27 15.85 -15.27
C GLY A 354 -10.56 14.34 -15.24
N TYR A 355 -10.43 13.78 -14.07
CA TYR A 355 -10.65 12.37 -13.80
C TYR A 355 -12.15 12.11 -13.55
N PRO A 356 -12.75 11.09 -14.17
CA PRO A 356 -14.17 10.78 -13.95
C PRO A 356 -14.40 10.30 -12.51
N ASP A 357 -15.53 10.67 -11.95
CA ASP A 357 -15.97 10.31 -10.59
C ASP A 357 -16.57 8.89 -10.49
N ASP A 358 -16.82 8.26 -11.64
CA ASP A 358 -17.42 6.93 -11.76
C ASP A 358 -16.46 5.98 -12.49
N SER A 359 -16.27 4.78 -11.93
CA SER A 359 -15.43 3.75 -12.53
C SER A 359 -15.99 3.17 -13.82
N GLN A 360 -17.32 3.21 -14.04
CA GLN A 360 -17.93 2.83 -15.31
C GLN A 360 -17.54 3.83 -16.40
N LEU A 361 -17.69 5.14 -16.12
CA LEU A 361 -17.24 6.19 -17.03
C LEU A 361 -15.75 6.11 -17.33
N LEU A 362 -14.94 5.76 -16.32
CA LEU A 362 -13.51 5.52 -16.53
C LEU A 362 -13.24 4.37 -17.52
N GLY A 363 -14.13 3.39 -17.60
CA GLY A 363 -14.05 2.30 -18.58
C GLY A 363 -14.40 2.72 -20.02
N GLU A 364 -15.09 3.86 -20.19
CA GLU A 364 -15.58 4.36 -21.48
C GLU A 364 -14.68 5.45 -22.08
N VAL A 365 -13.74 6.00 -21.32
CA VAL A 365 -12.86 7.06 -21.81
C VAL A 365 -11.83 6.53 -22.81
N THR A 366 -11.48 7.38 -23.77
CA THR A 366 -10.35 7.18 -24.68
C THR A 366 -9.20 8.09 -24.24
N PRO A 367 -8.01 7.54 -23.85
CA PRO A 367 -6.87 8.36 -23.45
C PRO A 367 -6.25 9.10 -24.65
N THR A 368 -5.79 10.33 -24.39
CA THR A 368 -4.99 11.12 -25.34
C THR A 368 -3.55 11.22 -24.84
N TYR A 369 -2.60 11.10 -25.77
CA TYR A 369 -1.19 10.95 -25.42
C TYR A 369 -0.32 12.07 -25.94
N VAL A 370 0.79 12.32 -25.23
CA VAL A 370 1.99 12.94 -25.76
C VAL A 370 3.00 11.83 -26.00
N ASP A 371 3.53 11.76 -27.21
CA ASP A 371 4.53 10.80 -27.63
C ASP A 371 5.94 11.44 -27.45
N LEU A 372 6.79 10.80 -26.67
CA LEU A 372 8.15 11.25 -26.38
C LEU A 372 9.16 10.26 -26.93
N PRO A 373 10.24 10.70 -27.59
CA PRO A 373 11.27 9.79 -28.05
C PRO A 373 11.99 9.16 -26.85
N GLY A 374 12.19 7.84 -26.90
CA GLY A 374 12.97 7.12 -25.89
C GLY A 374 14.45 7.54 -25.91
N TRP A 375 15.16 7.33 -24.79
CA TRP A 375 16.57 7.74 -24.64
C TRP A 375 17.58 6.66 -25.01
N LYS A 376 17.17 5.37 -25.09
CA LYS A 376 18.02 4.25 -25.51
C LYS A 376 19.37 4.18 -24.81
N GLN A 377 19.39 4.48 -23.54
CA GLN A 377 20.58 4.50 -22.70
C GLN A 377 20.25 4.02 -21.29
N GLU A 378 21.10 3.20 -20.70
CA GLU A 378 20.97 2.78 -19.32
C GLU A 378 21.18 3.94 -18.37
N ILE A 379 20.21 4.17 -17.44
CA ILE A 379 20.26 5.27 -16.47
C ILE A 379 20.58 4.80 -15.03
N ARG A 380 20.75 3.52 -14.80
CA ARG A 380 20.93 2.93 -13.46
C ARG A 380 22.11 3.52 -12.68
N ALA A 381 23.14 3.99 -13.35
CA ALA A 381 24.30 4.64 -12.73
C ALA A 381 24.11 6.12 -12.41
N CYS A 382 23.04 6.75 -12.88
CA CYS A 382 22.78 8.18 -12.61
C CYS A 382 22.49 8.42 -11.12
N ARG A 383 23.09 9.48 -10.55
CA ARG A 383 22.88 9.90 -9.15
C ARG A 383 22.51 11.37 -9.01
N THR A 384 22.66 12.14 -10.09
CA THR A 384 22.24 13.55 -10.17
C THR A 384 21.31 13.75 -11.36
N TYR A 385 20.47 14.77 -11.32
CA TYR A 385 19.50 15.06 -12.39
C TYR A 385 20.17 15.29 -13.75
N ASP A 386 21.28 16.01 -13.76
CA ASP A 386 22.04 16.36 -14.98
C ASP A 386 22.70 15.13 -15.65
N GLN A 387 22.87 14.03 -14.93
CA GLN A 387 23.35 12.76 -15.50
C GLN A 387 22.28 12.02 -16.30
N LEU A 388 20.99 12.32 -16.07
CA LEU A 388 19.90 11.73 -16.84
C LEU A 388 19.95 12.23 -18.30
N PRO A 389 19.74 11.36 -19.30
CA PRO A 389 19.55 11.78 -20.67
C PRO A 389 18.46 12.85 -20.79
N ALA A 390 18.63 13.85 -21.63
CA ALA A 390 17.68 14.94 -21.82
C ALA A 390 16.24 14.44 -22.14
N ARG A 391 16.12 13.30 -22.85
CA ARG A 391 14.82 12.68 -23.14
C ARG A 391 14.16 12.05 -21.90
N ALA A 392 14.95 11.52 -20.95
CA ALA A 392 14.44 11.05 -19.68
C ALA A 392 14.03 12.22 -18.77
N GLN A 393 14.82 13.32 -18.78
CA GLN A 393 14.45 14.57 -18.09
C GLN A 393 13.13 15.13 -18.62
N ALA A 394 12.88 15.07 -19.94
CA ALA A 394 11.65 15.56 -20.55
C ALA A 394 10.38 14.85 -20.02
N ILE A 395 10.46 13.56 -19.65
CA ILE A 395 9.35 12.86 -18.97
C ILE A 395 9.10 13.45 -17.58
N VAL A 396 10.16 13.70 -16.81
CA VAL A 396 10.07 14.29 -15.47
C VAL A 396 9.44 15.68 -15.53
N GLU A 397 9.89 16.52 -16.46
CA GLU A 397 9.37 17.86 -16.69
C GLU A 397 7.91 17.85 -17.14
N LEU A 398 7.53 16.88 -18.00
CA LEU A 398 6.14 16.69 -18.44
C LEU A 398 5.25 16.34 -17.25
N VAL A 399 5.70 15.45 -16.34
CA VAL A 399 4.99 15.12 -15.10
C VAL A 399 4.79 16.37 -14.26
N GLU A 400 5.87 17.07 -13.89
CA GLU A 400 5.82 18.26 -13.04
C GLU A 400 4.87 19.33 -13.60
N LYS A 401 4.97 19.60 -14.90
CA LYS A 401 4.10 20.56 -15.60
C LYS A 401 2.60 20.23 -15.50
N HIS A 402 2.26 18.94 -15.59
CA HIS A 402 0.84 18.53 -15.62
C HIS A 402 0.25 18.37 -14.22
N VAL A 403 1.04 18.00 -13.23
CA VAL A 403 0.53 17.71 -11.88
C VAL A 403 0.71 18.88 -10.92
N GLY A 404 1.62 19.82 -11.21
CA GLY A 404 1.81 21.06 -10.45
C GLY A 404 2.61 20.90 -9.15
N VAL A 405 3.29 19.76 -8.94
CA VAL A 405 4.18 19.52 -7.80
C VAL A 405 5.52 18.94 -8.29
N PRO A 406 6.64 19.18 -7.57
CA PRO A 406 7.95 18.72 -8.00
C PRO A 406 8.10 17.20 -7.92
N VAL A 407 8.94 16.64 -8.81
CA VAL A 407 9.45 15.28 -8.69
C VAL A 407 10.79 15.35 -7.94
N SER A 408 10.76 15.05 -6.65
CA SER A 408 11.91 15.16 -5.75
C SER A 408 12.82 13.93 -5.76
N ILE A 409 12.28 12.76 -6.09
CA ILE A 409 13.02 11.49 -6.13
C ILE A 409 12.72 10.80 -7.46
N ILE A 410 13.78 10.35 -8.16
CA ILE A 410 13.66 9.57 -9.40
C ILE A 410 14.37 8.24 -9.20
N GLY A 411 13.61 7.14 -9.24
CA GLY A 411 14.15 5.78 -9.16
C GLY A 411 14.69 5.31 -10.51
N VAL A 412 15.97 5.00 -10.55
CA VAL A 412 16.74 4.61 -11.74
C VAL A 412 17.25 3.16 -11.70
N GLY A 413 16.77 2.37 -10.74
CA GLY A 413 17.10 0.95 -10.57
C GLY A 413 16.44 0.38 -9.31
N PRO A 414 16.55 -0.94 -9.06
CA PRO A 414 15.92 -1.60 -7.91
C PRO A 414 16.65 -1.37 -6.57
N GLU A 415 17.95 -1.06 -6.59
CA GLU A 415 18.78 -0.88 -5.39
C GLU A 415 18.37 0.38 -4.61
N ARG A 416 18.64 0.37 -3.30
CA ARG A 416 18.35 1.49 -2.39
C ARG A 416 18.93 2.82 -2.91
N ASP A 417 20.20 2.80 -3.32
CA ASP A 417 20.97 3.96 -3.77
C ASP A 417 20.76 4.30 -5.26
N ALA A 418 20.07 3.44 -6.03
CA ALA A 418 19.76 3.69 -7.43
C ALA A 418 18.63 4.72 -7.58
N CYS A 419 18.86 5.91 -7.09
CA CYS A 419 17.94 7.05 -7.20
C CYS A 419 18.68 8.36 -7.39
N VAL A 420 17.99 9.30 -8.04
CA VAL A 420 18.36 10.70 -8.14
C VAL A 420 17.48 11.48 -7.17
N VAL A 421 18.06 12.16 -6.20
CA VAL A 421 17.35 13.03 -5.26
C VAL A 421 17.59 14.47 -5.70
N ARG A 422 16.51 15.23 -5.86
CA ARG A 422 16.52 16.64 -6.22
C ARG A 422 16.20 17.47 -4.96
N ALA A 423 16.96 18.55 -4.76
CA ALA A 423 16.75 19.48 -3.66
C ALA A 423 15.56 20.41 -3.91
#